data_d1975b1a95a08e106b3f1b9e8877aee5
#
_entry.id   d1975b1a95a08e106b3f1b9e8877aee5
#
_cell.length_a   1.000
_cell.length_b   1.000
_cell.length_c   1.000
_cell.angle_alpha   90.00
_cell.angle_beta   90.00
_cell.angle_gamma   90.00
#
_symmetry.space_group_name_H-M   'P 1'
#
loop_
_entity.id
_entity.type
_entity.pdbx_description
1 polymer ?
#
loop_
_entity_poly.entity_id
_entity_poly.type
_entity_poly.pdbx_seq_one_letter_code
_entity_poly.pdbx_strand_id
1 'polypeptide(L)'
;MNIASTLQFRTAPTPRGRARRLLTPLALLLALAGTAHAAEGGFKHEVLMRGQILEAEAGSLVVCVGKQDGAEVGQVLDVVRHTRVGHQHKSPSPHFRREAVGSVRITTLFDEHYATAEVVDGEPKVNDTVELIRH
;
A
#
# COMPACT_ATOMS: atom_id res chain seq x y z
N MET A 1 89.85 2.40 -13.87
CA MET A 1 89.71 2.18 -15.32
C MET A 1 88.22 2.02 -15.57
N ASN A 2 87.56 3.06 -15.76
CA ASN A 2 87.04 3.73 -16.94
C ASN A 2 86.31 2.78 -17.87
N ILE A 3 85.02 2.96 -18.05
CA ILE A 3 84.47 3.37 -19.34
C ILE A 3 83.02 3.82 -19.10
N ALA A 4 82.76 5.09 -19.41
CA ALA A 4 81.46 5.70 -19.57
C ALA A 4 80.81 5.19 -20.85
N SER A 5 79.53 4.83 -20.78
CA SER A 5 78.75 4.66 -21.99
C SER A 5 77.43 5.46 -21.81
N THR A 6 77.46 6.54 -22.52
CA THR A 6 76.38 7.47 -22.75
C THR A 6 75.29 6.78 -23.61
N LEU A 7 74.13 6.52 -23.08
CA LEU A 7 72.94 6.10 -23.84
C LEU A 7 72.00 7.30 -24.04
N GLN A 8 72.01 7.78 -25.26
CA GLN A 8 71.10 8.81 -25.74
C GLN A 8 69.74 8.22 -25.90
N PHE A 9 68.77 8.69 -25.10
CA PHE A 9 67.36 8.40 -25.33
C PHE A 9 66.86 9.27 -26.49
N ARG A 10 66.55 8.60 -27.58
CA ARG A 10 65.78 9.18 -28.69
C ARG A 10 64.29 9.32 -28.26
N THR A 11 63.85 10.54 -28.20
CA THR A 11 62.45 10.88 -28.06
C THR A 11 61.70 10.55 -29.34
N ALA A 12 60.75 9.61 -29.24
CA ALA A 12 59.84 9.31 -30.33
C ALA A 12 58.64 10.32 -30.33
N PRO A 13 58.16 10.74 -31.48
CA PRO A 13 57.04 11.67 -31.57
C PRO A 13 55.71 10.97 -31.26
N THR A 14 54.92 11.53 -30.36
CA THR A 14 53.56 11.12 -30.03
C THR A 14 52.63 11.31 -31.25
N PRO A 15 51.88 10.28 -31.64
CA PRO A 15 50.81 10.46 -32.63
C PRO A 15 49.62 11.17 -31.95
N ARG A 16 49.29 12.35 -32.43
CA ARG A 16 48.05 13.06 -32.15
C ARG A 16 46.88 12.27 -32.78
N GLY A 17 46.35 11.27 -32.05
CA GLY A 17 45.18 10.51 -32.44
C GLY A 17 43.92 11.33 -32.22
N ARG A 18 43.25 11.66 -33.31
CA ARG A 18 41.90 12.22 -33.40
C ARG A 18 40.86 11.14 -33.03
N ALA A 19 40.74 10.75 -31.78
CA ALA A 19 39.75 9.75 -31.38
C ALA A 19 38.93 10.20 -30.15
N ARG A 20 38.55 11.48 -30.09
CA ARG A 20 37.79 12.00 -28.93
C ARG A 20 36.36 12.50 -29.26
N ARG A 21 35.79 12.20 -30.43
CA ARG A 21 34.50 12.79 -30.81
C ARG A 21 33.33 11.80 -31.04
N LEU A 22 33.49 10.51 -30.75
CA LEU A 22 32.41 9.54 -31.02
C LEU A 22 31.84 8.85 -29.78
N LEU A 23 32.34 9.15 -28.55
CA LEU A 23 31.81 8.50 -27.33
C LEU A 23 30.82 9.34 -26.54
N THR A 24 30.64 10.60 -26.88
CA THR A 24 29.71 11.50 -26.17
C THR A 24 28.22 11.31 -26.48
N PRO A 25 27.78 10.89 -27.69
CA PRO A 25 26.36 10.68 -27.90
C PRO A 25 25.80 9.39 -27.27
N LEU A 26 26.63 8.37 -27.07
CA LEU A 26 26.19 7.11 -26.48
C LEU A 26 25.95 7.21 -24.98
N ALA A 27 26.73 8.00 -24.28
CA ALA A 27 26.53 8.22 -22.84
C ALA A 27 25.27 9.04 -22.53
N LEU A 28 24.89 9.95 -23.42
CA LEU A 28 23.67 10.77 -23.25
C LEU A 28 22.39 9.96 -23.53
N LEU A 29 22.43 8.96 -24.39
CA LEU A 29 21.29 8.08 -24.65
C LEU A 29 21.02 7.10 -23.50
N LEU A 30 22.04 6.70 -22.74
CA LEU A 30 21.88 5.81 -21.60
C LEU A 30 21.30 6.52 -20.38
N ALA A 31 21.43 7.83 -20.28
CA ALA A 31 20.88 8.63 -19.18
C ALA A 31 19.38 8.89 -19.28
N LEU A 32 18.75 8.73 -20.45
CA LEU A 32 17.29 8.88 -20.62
C LEU A 32 16.51 7.58 -20.41
N ALA A 33 17.17 6.44 -20.28
CA ALA A 33 16.49 5.16 -20.09
C ALA A 33 16.16 4.85 -18.60
N GLY A 34 16.41 5.77 -17.70
CA GLY A 34 16.50 5.49 -16.26
C GLY A 34 15.44 6.12 -15.37
N THR A 35 14.24 6.49 -15.83
CA THR A 35 13.15 6.87 -14.89
C THR A 35 11.76 6.63 -15.48
N ALA A 36 11.51 5.47 -16.02
CA ALA A 36 10.16 4.95 -15.99
C ALA A 36 9.95 4.35 -14.57
N HIS A 37 9.90 5.20 -13.56
CA HIS A 37 9.13 4.89 -12.39
C HIS A 37 7.69 4.89 -12.90
N ALA A 38 7.19 3.70 -13.24
CA ALA A 38 5.78 3.45 -13.26
C ALA A 38 5.31 3.92 -11.88
N ALA A 39 4.67 5.08 -11.82
CA ALA A 39 3.81 5.40 -10.72
C ALA A 39 2.79 4.27 -10.73
N GLU A 40 3.03 3.26 -9.90
CA GLU A 40 2.00 2.34 -9.48
C GLU A 40 0.95 3.20 -8.78
N GLY A 41 0.12 3.86 -9.57
CA GLY A 41 -1.18 4.33 -9.17
C GLY A 41 -2.04 3.10 -8.94
N GLY A 42 -1.58 2.21 -8.05
CA GLY A 42 -2.40 1.18 -7.49
C GLY A 42 -3.59 1.91 -6.91
N PHE A 43 -4.80 1.51 -7.29
CA PHE A 43 -6.02 1.86 -6.60
C PHE A 43 -5.76 1.56 -5.12
N LYS A 44 -5.37 2.58 -4.38
CA LYS A 44 -5.25 2.49 -2.93
C LYS A 44 -6.69 2.30 -2.47
N HIS A 45 -7.04 1.06 -2.17
CA HIS A 45 -8.32 0.81 -1.54
C HIS A 45 -8.34 1.67 -0.29
N GLU A 46 -9.25 2.62 -0.26
CA GLU A 46 -9.49 3.48 0.90
C GLU A 46 -9.81 2.62 2.13
N VAL A 47 -10.49 1.50 1.90
CA VAL A 47 -10.80 0.49 2.91
C VAL A 47 -9.68 -0.54 2.93
N LEU A 48 -8.92 -0.58 4.04
CA LEU A 48 -7.83 -1.53 4.26
C LEU A 48 -8.33 -2.90 4.72
N MET A 49 -9.43 -2.91 5.46
CA MET A 49 -10.00 -4.10 6.08
C MET A 49 -11.51 -3.91 6.16
N ARG A 50 -12.26 -4.98 5.91
CA ARG A 50 -13.71 -4.98 6.04
C ARG A 50 -14.20 -6.33 6.48
N GLY A 51 -15.11 -6.35 7.46
CA GLY A 51 -15.79 -7.53 7.95
C GLY A 51 -17.19 -7.22 8.42
N GLN A 52 -17.83 -8.18 9.06
CA GLN A 52 -19.20 -8.07 9.56
C GLN A 52 -19.25 -8.43 11.04
N ILE A 53 -20.13 -7.79 11.79
CA ILE A 53 -20.45 -8.18 13.15
C ILE A 53 -21.38 -9.40 13.07
N LEU A 54 -20.93 -10.52 13.62
CA LEU A 54 -21.65 -11.80 13.61
C LEU A 54 -22.50 -11.98 14.86
N GLU A 55 -21.98 -11.51 16.00
CA GLU A 55 -22.59 -11.67 17.32
C GLU A 55 -22.37 -10.42 18.17
N ALA A 56 -23.32 -10.10 19.00
CA ALA A 56 -23.26 -8.96 19.92
C ALA A 56 -23.89 -9.34 21.24
N GLU A 57 -23.06 -9.55 22.26
CA GLU A 57 -23.48 -9.93 23.60
C GLU A 57 -22.81 -9.06 24.67
N ALA A 58 -23.62 -8.43 25.52
CA ALA A 58 -23.16 -7.70 26.70
C ALA A 58 -21.97 -6.74 26.45
N GLY A 59 -21.91 -6.11 25.27
CA GLY A 59 -20.84 -5.18 24.89
C GLY A 59 -19.61 -5.82 24.24
N SER A 60 -19.57 -7.15 24.18
CA SER A 60 -18.58 -7.91 23.40
C SER A 60 -19.18 -8.29 22.03
N LEU A 61 -18.37 -8.14 21.01
CA LEU A 61 -18.76 -8.40 19.63
C LEU A 61 -17.85 -9.46 19.03
N VAL A 62 -18.41 -10.36 18.22
CA VAL A 62 -17.63 -11.23 17.34
C VAL A 62 -17.67 -10.63 15.94
N VAL A 63 -16.49 -10.41 15.38
CA VAL A 63 -16.33 -9.79 14.05
C VAL A 63 -15.61 -10.73 13.10
N CYS A 64 -16.04 -10.74 11.83
CA CYS A 64 -15.43 -11.50 10.76
C CYS A 64 -14.28 -10.69 10.14
N VAL A 65 -13.25 -10.42 10.96
CA VAL A 65 -11.93 -9.93 10.58
C VAL A 65 -10.92 -10.62 11.46
N GLY A 66 -9.83 -11.12 10.89
CA GLY A 66 -8.84 -11.88 11.62
C GLY A 66 -7.42 -11.54 11.18
N LYS A 67 -6.48 -12.42 11.52
CA LYS A 67 -5.06 -12.23 11.18
C LYS A 67 -4.83 -12.14 9.67
N GLN A 68 -5.58 -12.89 8.86
CA GLN A 68 -5.47 -12.87 7.40
C GLN A 68 -5.83 -11.50 6.82
N ASP A 69 -6.75 -10.77 7.46
CA ASP A 69 -7.16 -9.43 7.04
C ASP A 69 -6.19 -8.36 7.55
N GLY A 70 -5.19 -8.74 8.34
CA GLY A 70 -4.24 -7.82 8.97
C GLY A 70 -4.79 -7.16 10.24
N ALA A 71 -5.75 -7.81 10.91
CA ALA A 71 -6.31 -7.33 12.18
C ALA A 71 -5.28 -7.43 13.32
N GLU A 72 -5.24 -6.42 14.16
CA GLU A 72 -4.36 -6.34 15.33
C GLU A 72 -5.15 -6.00 16.59
N VAL A 73 -4.72 -6.59 17.73
CA VAL A 73 -5.31 -6.27 19.04
C VAL A 73 -5.07 -4.80 19.36
N GLY A 74 -6.13 -4.12 19.83
CA GLY A 74 -6.12 -2.69 20.11
C GLY A 74 -6.50 -1.80 18.94
N GLN A 75 -6.59 -2.34 17.73
CA GLN A 75 -7.00 -1.61 16.53
C GLN A 75 -8.46 -1.18 16.63
N VAL A 76 -8.74 0.06 16.23
CA VAL A 76 -10.10 0.62 16.20
C VAL A 76 -10.63 0.56 14.76
N LEU A 77 -11.82 0.04 14.61
CA LEU A 77 -12.54 -0.09 13.35
C LEU A 77 -13.79 0.76 13.39
N ASP A 78 -14.09 1.44 12.28
CA ASP A 78 -15.37 2.14 12.09
C ASP A 78 -16.48 1.13 11.83
N VAL A 79 -17.69 1.40 12.34
CA VAL A 79 -18.87 0.56 12.13
C VAL A 79 -19.87 1.29 11.25
N VAL A 80 -20.26 0.60 10.18
CA VAL A 80 -21.15 1.14 9.15
C VAL A 80 -22.35 0.22 8.98
N ARG A 81 -23.54 0.82 9.01
CA ARG A 81 -24.83 0.15 8.71
C ARG A 81 -25.25 0.43 7.30
N HIS A 82 -25.61 -0.65 6.58
CA HIS A 82 -26.19 -0.55 5.24
C HIS A 82 -27.69 -0.73 5.33
N THR A 83 -28.42 0.38 5.25
CA THR A 83 -29.88 0.38 5.30
C THR A 83 -30.45 0.41 3.88
N ARG A 84 -31.32 -0.53 3.58
CA ARG A 84 -32.03 -0.56 2.29
C ARG A 84 -32.99 0.63 2.19
N VAL A 85 -32.79 1.46 1.18
CA VAL A 85 -33.70 2.57 0.87
C VAL A 85 -34.78 2.05 -0.09
N GLY A 86 -36.04 2.40 0.19
CA GLY A 86 -37.21 1.90 -0.56
C GLY A 86 -37.06 2.11 -2.07
N HIS A 87 -37.82 1.30 -2.83
CA HIS A 87 -37.83 1.29 -4.29
C HIS A 87 -38.28 2.65 -4.84
N GLN A 88 -37.42 3.35 -5.53
CA GLN A 88 -37.85 4.37 -6.46
C GLN A 88 -38.32 3.66 -7.73
N HIS A 89 -39.53 3.95 -8.18
CA HIS A 89 -40.24 3.29 -9.30
C HIS A 89 -39.49 3.25 -10.64
N LYS A 90 -38.27 3.82 -10.74
CA LYS A 90 -37.51 3.93 -11.99
C LYS A 90 -36.22 3.12 -12.01
N SER A 91 -35.82 2.45 -10.91
CA SER A 91 -34.59 1.67 -10.88
C SER A 91 -34.83 0.26 -10.39
N PRO A 92 -34.47 -0.79 -11.16
CA PRO A 92 -34.61 -2.19 -10.73
C PRO A 92 -33.59 -2.60 -9.68
N SER A 93 -32.57 -1.76 -9.43
CA SER A 93 -31.49 -2.07 -8.49
C SER A 93 -31.81 -1.60 -7.08
N PRO A 94 -31.55 -2.40 -6.04
CA PRO A 94 -31.70 -1.97 -4.66
C PRO A 94 -30.69 -0.88 -4.34
N HIS A 95 -31.18 0.20 -3.72
CA HIS A 95 -30.31 1.26 -3.21
C HIS A 95 -30.08 1.06 -1.72
N PHE A 96 -28.83 1.16 -1.29
CA PHE A 96 -28.45 1.12 0.11
C PHE A 96 -27.88 2.48 0.51
N ARG A 97 -28.25 2.93 1.70
CA ARG A 97 -27.63 4.06 2.38
C ARG A 97 -26.58 3.50 3.33
N ARG A 98 -25.40 4.07 3.28
CA ARG A 98 -24.31 3.81 4.22
C ARG A 98 -24.40 4.84 5.34
N GLU A 99 -24.41 4.40 6.58
CA GLU A 99 -24.52 5.24 7.77
C GLU A 99 -23.51 4.78 8.81
N ALA A 100 -22.65 5.70 9.28
CA ALA A 100 -21.73 5.44 10.38
C ALA A 100 -22.54 5.31 11.68
N VAL A 101 -22.36 4.21 12.41
CA VAL A 101 -23.14 3.90 13.61
C VAL A 101 -22.28 3.76 14.86
N GLY A 102 -20.97 3.89 14.73
CA GLY A 102 -20.05 3.87 15.87
C GLY A 102 -18.67 3.33 15.51
N SER A 103 -17.95 2.91 16.52
CA SER A 103 -16.63 2.29 16.39
C SER A 103 -16.42 1.18 17.41
N VAL A 104 -15.55 0.21 17.07
CA VAL A 104 -15.21 -0.93 17.90
C VAL A 104 -13.70 -1.11 17.98
N ARG A 105 -13.19 -1.67 19.07
CA ARG A 105 -11.77 -1.99 19.27
C ARG A 105 -11.59 -3.49 19.34
N ILE A 106 -10.66 -4.02 18.57
CA ILE A 106 -10.29 -5.44 18.63
C ILE A 106 -9.62 -5.74 19.97
N THR A 107 -10.17 -6.70 20.71
CA THR A 107 -9.66 -7.13 22.01
C THR A 107 -8.89 -8.43 21.93
N THR A 108 -9.32 -9.36 21.08
CA THR A 108 -8.67 -10.67 20.93
C THR A 108 -8.82 -11.17 19.50
N LEU A 109 -7.78 -11.79 18.97
CA LEU A 109 -7.82 -12.52 17.71
C LEU A 109 -7.99 -14.01 17.99
N PHE A 110 -9.07 -14.61 17.48
CA PHE A 110 -9.29 -16.04 17.65
C PHE A 110 -8.44 -16.85 16.66
N ASP A 111 -8.53 -16.48 15.39
CA ASP A 111 -7.88 -17.21 14.31
C ASP A 111 -7.58 -16.29 13.12
N GLU A 112 -7.47 -16.89 11.93
CA GLU A 112 -7.19 -16.17 10.69
C GLU A 112 -8.37 -15.30 10.21
N HIS A 113 -9.61 -15.57 10.68
CA HIS A 113 -10.82 -14.98 10.14
C HIS A 113 -11.68 -14.22 11.17
N TYR A 114 -11.48 -14.47 12.48
CA TYR A 114 -12.37 -13.96 13.52
C TYR A 114 -11.61 -13.28 14.64
N ALA A 115 -12.24 -12.26 15.19
CA ALA A 115 -11.78 -11.54 16.36
C ALA A 115 -12.95 -11.20 17.30
N THR A 116 -12.63 -10.96 18.57
CA THR A 116 -13.51 -10.27 19.49
C THR A 116 -13.21 -8.78 19.46
N ALA A 117 -14.23 -7.97 19.61
CA ALA A 117 -14.12 -6.53 19.76
C ALA A 117 -15.04 -6.01 20.86
N GLU A 118 -14.71 -4.85 21.41
CA GLU A 118 -15.54 -4.11 22.35
C GLU A 118 -16.07 -2.83 21.68
N VAL A 119 -17.24 -2.37 22.08
CA VAL A 119 -17.81 -1.10 21.61
C VAL A 119 -17.02 0.05 22.23
N VAL A 120 -16.50 0.95 21.39
CA VAL A 120 -15.84 2.21 21.79
C VAL A 120 -16.83 3.35 21.78
N ASP A 121 -17.65 3.42 20.73
CA ASP A 121 -18.66 4.45 20.53
C ASP A 121 -19.84 3.95 19.71
N GLY A 122 -21.03 4.56 19.93
CA GLY A 122 -22.24 4.28 19.15
C GLY A 122 -23.00 3.03 19.57
N GLU A 123 -23.83 2.52 18.66
CA GLU A 123 -24.68 1.33 18.85
C GLU A 123 -24.51 0.31 17.72
N PRO A 124 -23.36 -0.38 17.64
CA PRO A 124 -23.13 -1.47 16.70
C PRO A 124 -24.11 -2.62 16.93
N LYS A 125 -24.54 -3.25 15.84
CA LYS A 125 -25.47 -4.39 15.85
C LYS A 125 -24.97 -5.51 14.96
N VAL A 126 -25.50 -6.69 15.17
CA VAL A 126 -25.29 -7.83 14.26
C VAL A 126 -25.66 -7.44 12.83
N ASN A 127 -24.85 -7.87 11.88
CA ASN A 127 -24.88 -7.53 10.45
C ASN A 127 -24.40 -6.13 10.08
N ASP A 128 -23.99 -5.30 11.03
CA ASP A 128 -23.23 -4.08 10.67
C ASP A 128 -21.85 -4.46 10.13
N THR A 129 -21.29 -3.60 9.33
CA THR A 129 -19.97 -3.78 8.72
C THR A 129 -18.93 -3.06 9.55
N VAL A 130 -17.84 -3.72 9.90
CA VAL A 130 -16.64 -3.10 10.49
C VAL A 130 -15.64 -2.80 9.38
N GLU A 131 -15.02 -1.63 9.42
CA GLU A 131 -14.07 -1.18 8.39
C GLU A 131 -12.87 -0.47 9.01
N LEU A 132 -11.68 -0.73 8.45
CA LEU A 132 -10.50 0.10 8.66
C LEU A 132 -10.27 0.94 7.42
N ILE A 133 -10.40 2.25 7.57
CA ILE A 133 -10.23 3.21 6.48
C ILE A 133 -8.86 3.88 6.66
N ARG A 134 -8.15 4.06 5.57
CA ARG A 134 -6.92 4.85 5.57
C ARG A 134 -7.30 6.33 5.50
N HIS A 135 -6.89 7.08 6.50
CA HIS A 135 -7.00 8.54 6.56
C HIS A 135 -5.73 9.23 6.05
#